data_283f1d57f5bee62b9b6b9a3cbd13ab0c
#
_entry.id   283f1d57f5bee62b9b6b9a3cbd13ab0c
#
_cell.length_a   1.000
_cell.length_b   1.000
_cell.length_c   1.000
_cell.angle_alpha   90.00
_cell.angle_beta   90.00
_cell.angle_gamma   90.00
#
_symmetry.space_group_name_H-M   'P 1'
#
loop_
_entity.id
_entity.type
_entity.pdbx_description
1 polymer ?
#
loop_
_entity_poly.entity_id
_entity_poly.type
_entity_poly.pdbx_seq_one_letter_code
_entity_poly.pdbx_strand_id
1 'polypeptide(L)'
;RNAHRHPALTLLIDSLLARPEFGKQFGRTWRDWVCPPELPSNGNAGTQPYAQARALGDWIGKRLTDGASWAKIVREILTVKGEIKQNPQVIFYALVGEGGTTTADGTSRAVASLFMGVQMQCARCHDDPYRDWSQEEHWGLAAFFGRSQGDFTKIEVGKGASKTPGEISIPGSAFRNSGQTIRAAFLRGGRYEVTGADDLRPAFADWLTAAGNRFFSPSLVNRVWFYLFSRGIVNPIDDFRDLNPPSHPGLMRMLSAEFSGSDFDIKHLFRCLCNSQAYQRTSRFELGGDDRDRGALTTSFGRMPMRLMTADMLYDSLGQIYGDKKLDLRTLSGDSTVGMAAPVGDSWLEFQRRFGTNEEDATDFTHGVAQMLTLINHPRLQVRSKALDAFQKTTPDASVAATLEWLYLSTLSRRPDELELQEACEFVERLADKAKAFDGVLWMLINRSEFLL
;
A
#
# COMPACT_ATOMS: atom_id res chain seq x y z
N ARG A 1 -2.71 24.01 19.39
CA ARG A 1 -1.70 24.49 20.36
C ARG A 1 -0.35 24.04 19.87
N ASN A 2 0.51 25.01 19.47
CA ASN A 2 1.85 24.80 18.92
C ASN A 2 2.81 24.24 19.99
N ALA A 3 2.75 22.95 20.26
CA ALA A 3 3.74 22.27 21.09
C ALA A 3 4.89 21.82 20.18
N HIS A 4 6.01 22.50 20.26
CA HIS A 4 7.37 22.11 19.85
C HIS A 4 7.49 21.32 18.53
N ARG A 5 7.10 21.93 17.39
CA ARG A 5 7.53 21.45 16.08
C ARG A 5 9.04 21.62 16.00
N HIS A 6 9.76 20.53 15.76
CA HIS A 6 11.20 20.62 15.49
C HIS A 6 11.34 21.15 14.04
N PRO A 7 11.79 22.39 13.82
CA PRO A 7 11.78 23.00 12.47
C PRO A 7 12.50 22.14 11.43
N ALA A 8 13.63 21.55 11.80
CA ALA A 8 14.41 20.68 10.92
C ALA A 8 13.64 19.42 10.49
N LEU A 9 12.84 18.81 11.38
CA LEU A 9 12.04 17.64 11.05
C LEU A 9 10.89 18.00 10.10
N THR A 10 10.23 19.13 10.31
CA THR A 10 9.19 19.62 9.38
C THR A 10 9.76 19.84 7.99
N LEU A 11 10.94 20.49 7.88
CA LEU A 11 11.62 20.70 6.60
C LEU A 11 12.00 19.36 5.93
N LEU A 12 12.46 18.38 6.70
CA LEU A 12 12.76 17.05 6.19
C LEU A 12 11.49 16.37 5.64
N ILE A 13 10.40 16.39 6.41
CA ILE A 13 9.10 15.82 5.98
C ILE A 13 8.65 16.48 4.67
N ASP A 14 8.70 17.80 4.58
CA ASP A 14 8.30 18.53 3.37
C ASP A 14 9.19 18.17 2.18
N SER A 15 10.49 18.06 2.38
CA SER A 15 11.44 17.67 1.35
C SER A 15 11.19 16.25 0.83
N LEU A 16 10.84 15.30 1.71
CA LEU A 16 10.52 13.91 1.34
C LEU A 16 9.18 13.82 0.61
N LEU A 17 8.15 14.54 1.07
CA LEU A 17 6.84 14.59 0.41
C LEU A 17 6.87 15.25 -0.97
N ALA A 18 7.85 16.13 -1.22
CA ALA A 18 8.05 16.75 -2.53
C ALA A 18 8.68 15.79 -3.57
N ARG A 19 9.34 14.72 -3.11
CA ARG A 19 10.01 13.76 -4.00
C ARG A 19 9.03 12.90 -4.77
N PRO A 20 9.34 12.51 -6.02
CA PRO A 20 8.50 11.59 -6.80
C PRO A 20 8.41 10.19 -6.18
N GLU A 21 9.40 9.80 -5.36
CA GLU A 21 9.41 8.53 -4.64
C GLU A 21 8.23 8.38 -3.68
N PHE A 22 7.74 9.49 -3.09
CA PHE A 22 6.53 9.48 -2.28
C PHE A 22 5.32 8.98 -3.08
N GLY A 23 5.07 9.60 -4.24
CA GLY A 23 3.97 9.20 -5.12
C GLY A 23 4.10 7.76 -5.59
N LYS A 24 5.32 7.37 -6.03
CA LYS A 24 5.63 6.00 -6.45
C LYS A 24 5.33 4.98 -5.37
N GLN A 25 5.80 5.20 -4.14
CA GLN A 25 5.63 4.27 -3.03
C GLN A 25 4.16 4.18 -2.60
N PHE A 26 3.47 5.30 -2.47
CA PHE A 26 2.07 5.29 -2.05
C PHE A 26 1.15 4.72 -3.15
N GLY A 27 1.48 4.91 -4.43
CA GLY A 27 0.80 4.26 -5.55
C GLY A 27 0.94 2.72 -5.51
N ARG A 28 2.12 2.22 -5.13
CA ARG A 28 2.36 0.78 -4.93
C ARG A 28 1.57 0.23 -3.75
N THR A 29 1.51 0.95 -2.64
CA THR A 29 0.67 0.60 -1.50
C THR A 29 -0.80 0.47 -1.92
N TRP A 30 -1.30 1.40 -2.73
CA TRP A 30 -2.66 1.31 -3.27
C TRP A 30 -2.84 0.12 -4.21
N ARG A 31 -1.86 -0.19 -5.06
CA ARG A 31 -1.88 -1.42 -5.85
C ARG A 31 -2.07 -2.65 -4.97
N ASP A 32 -1.30 -2.74 -3.87
CA ASP A 32 -1.33 -3.88 -2.96
C ASP A 32 -2.65 -3.98 -2.18
N TRP A 33 -3.28 -2.86 -1.85
CA TRP A 33 -4.63 -2.86 -1.28
C TRP A 33 -5.72 -3.28 -2.29
N VAL A 34 -5.55 -2.98 -3.57
CA VAL A 34 -6.50 -3.39 -4.63
C VAL A 34 -6.26 -4.85 -5.05
N CYS A 35 -5.02 -5.25 -5.13
CA CYS A 35 -4.58 -6.58 -5.56
C CYS A 35 -3.42 -7.02 -4.67
N PRO A 36 -3.71 -7.64 -3.51
CA PRO A 36 -2.66 -8.14 -2.64
C PRO A 36 -1.74 -9.12 -3.37
N PRO A 37 -0.44 -9.14 -3.04
CA PRO A 37 0.50 -10.10 -3.58
C PRO A 37 0.19 -11.49 -2.99
N GLU A 38 -0.71 -12.23 -3.62
CA GLU A 38 -0.95 -13.61 -3.25
C GLU A 38 0.28 -14.44 -3.63
N LEU A 39 0.90 -15.07 -2.64
CA LEU A 39 1.86 -16.14 -2.89
C LEU A 39 1.08 -17.28 -3.55
N PRO A 40 1.37 -17.63 -4.82
CA PRO A 40 0.61 -18.69 -5.49
C PRO A 40 0.86 -20.00 -4.77
N SER A 41 -0.16 -20.53 -4.12
CA SER A 41 -0.12 -21.85 -3.51
C SER A 41 -0.06 -22.94 -4.59
N ASN A 42 -0.56 -22.68 -5.80
CA ASN A 42 -0.57 -23.66 -6.91
C ASN A 42 -0.73 -22.95 -8.27
N GLY A 43 0.37 -22.70 -8.97
CA GLY A 43 0.34 -22.46 -10.42
C GLY A 43 0.31 -21.00 -10.90
N ASN A 44 0.69 -20.80 -12.16
CA ASN A 44 0.93 -19.53 -12.84
C ASN A 44 -0.24 -18.51 -12.89
N ALA A 45 -1.43 -18.86 -12.41
CA ALA A 45 -2.62 -18.02 -12.57
C ALA A 45 -2.64 -16.79 -11.64
N GLY A 46 -2.06 -16.88 -10.44
CA GLY A 46 -2.13 -15.81 -9.44
C GLY A 46 -1.18 -14.62 -9.66
N THR A 47 -0.10 -14.79 -10.43
CA THR A 47 0.92 -13.74 -10.61
C THR A 47 0.60 -12.76 -11.75
N GLN A 48 -0.21 -13.14 -12.72
CA GLN A 48 -0.57 -12.29 -13.86
C GLN A 48 -1.38 -11.04 -13.44
N PRO A 49 -2.45 -11.16 -12.64
CA PRO A 49 -3.20 -9.99 -12.18
C PRO A 49 -2.32 -9.00 -11.39
N TYR A 50 -1.45 -9.50 -10.51
CA TYR A 50 -0.56 -8.65 -9.73
C TYR A 50 0.48 -7.93 -10.61
N ALA A 51 1.06 -8.61 -11.60
CA ALA A 51 1.96 -7.96 -12.55
C ALA A 51 1.25 -6.84 -13.34
N GLN A 52 -0.01 -7.05 -13.70
CA GLN A 52 -0.83 -6.06 -14.40
C GLN A 52 -1.27 -4.92 -13.46
N ALA A 53 -1.52 -5.19 -12.18
CA ALA A 53 -1.85 -4.19 -11.16
C ALA A 53 -0.78 -3.10 -11.00
N ARG A 54 0.47 -3.39 -11.41
CA ARG A 54 1.57 -2.43 -11.44
C ARG A 54 1.22 -1.17 -12.22
N ALA A 55 0.53 -1.29 -13.34
CA ALA A 55 0.11 -0.14 -14.14
C ALA A 55 -0.83 0.80 -13.37
N LEU A 56 -1.71 0.26 -12.51
CA LEU A 56 -2.56 1.06 -11.64
C LEU A 56 -1.74 1.80 -10.58
N GLY A 57 -0.81 1.10 -9.92
CA GLY A 57 0.07 1.71 -8.92
C GLY A 57 0.93 2.83 -9.49
N ASP A 58 1.54 2.61 -10.65
CA ASP A 58 2.36 3.61 -11.35
C ASP A 58 1.51 4.82 -11.77
N TRP A 59 0.29 4.60 -12.24
CA TRP A 59 -0.64 5.67 -12.60
C TRP A 59 -1.06 6.49 -11.38
N ILE A 60 -1.47 5.86 -10.27
CA ILE A 60 -1.80 6.55 -9.01
C ILE A 60 -0.60 7.36 -8.53
N GLY A 61 0.59 6.74 -8.52
CA GLY A 61 1.83 7.38 -8.09
C GLY A 61 2.17 8.63 -8.90
N LYS A 62 1.98 8.55 -10.23
CA LYS A 62 2.15 9.70 -11.12
C LYS A 62 1.14 10.81 -10.80
N ARG A 63 -0.15 10.49 -10.64
CA ARG A 63 -1.19 11.46 -10.32
C ARG A 63 -0.90 12.19 -8.99
N LEU A 64 -0.42 11.46 -7.97
CA LEU A 64 0.00 12.04 -6.69
C LEU A 64 1.24 12.94 -6.82
N THR A 65 2.19 12.54 -7.64
CA THR A 65 3.38 13.36 -7.93
C THR A 65 2.99 14.65 -8.65
N ASP A 66 2.04 14.56 -9.58
CA ASP A 66 1.50 15.72 -10.32
C ASP A 66 0.56 16.60 -9.44
N GLY A 67 0.36 16.27 -8.16
CA GLY A 67 -0.43 17.07 -7.21
C GLY A 67 -1.95 16.90 -7.34
N ALA A 68 -2.43 15.80 -7.93
CA ALA A 68 -3.87 15.53 -7.99
C ALA A 68 -4.42 15.22 -6.59
N SER A 69 -5.58 15.78 -6.25
CA SER A 69 -6.30 15.43 -5.03
C SER A 69 -6.80 13.98 -5.07
N TRP A 70 -6.96 13.37 -3.89
CA TRP A 70 -7.45 12.00 -3.80
C TRP A 70 -8.87 11.85 -4.39
N ALA A 71 -9.72 12.82 -4.16
CA ALA A 71 -11.06 12.85 -4.75
C ALA A 71 -11.02 12.79 -6.29
N LYS A 72 -10.10 13.54 -6.90
CA LYS A 72 -9.89 13.51 -8.36
C LYS A 72 -9.38 12.16 -8.85
N ILE A 73 -8.41 11.56 -8.14
CA ILE A 73 -7.86 10.24 -8.48
C ILE A 73 -8.97 9.17 -8.44
N VAL A 74 -9.73 9.12 -7.36
CA VAL A 74 -10.82 8.15 -7.21
C VAL A 74 -11.92 8.37 -8.26
N ARG A 75 -12.27 9.62 -8.54
CA ARG A 75 -13.22 9.94 -9.61
C ARG A 75 -12.73 9.43 -10.96
N GLU A 76 -11.47 9.66 -11.31
CA GLU A 76 -10.86 9.18 -12.56
C GLU A 76 -10.84 7.64 -12.64
N ILE A 77 -10.63 6.94 -11.52
CA ILE A 77 -10.73 5.47 -11.47
C ILE A 77 -12.17 5.02 -11.73
N LEU A 78 -13.12 5.60 -11.02
CA LEU A 78 -14.52 5.15 -11.06
C LEU A 78 -15.24 5.48 -12.38
N THR A 79 -14.80 6.51 -13.09
CA THR A 79 -15.48 6.96 -14.33
C THR A 79 -14.73 6.60 -15.61
N VAL A 80 -13.61 5.88 -15.51
CA VAL A 80 -12.79 5.53 -16.67
C VAL A 80 -13.54 4.76 -17.74
N LYS A 81 -13.19 5.01 -19.01
CA LYS A 81 -13.66 4.30 -20.21
C LYS A 81 -12.52 4.10 -21.17
N GLY A 82 -12.68 3.12 -22.06
CA GLY A 82 -11.74 2.87 -23.16
C GLY A 82 -10.66 1.85 -22.82
N GLU A 83 -9.55 1.94 -23.52
CA GLU A 83 -8.49 0.94 -23.48
C GLU A 83 -7.41 1.27 -22.44
N ILE A 84 -6.79 0.22 -21.88
CA ILE A 84 -5.72 0.31 -20.89
C ILE A 84 -4.50 1.10 -21.39
N LYS A 85 -4.20 1.06 -22.68
CA LYS A 85 -3.02 1.76 -23.26
C LYS A 85 -3.08 3.27 -23.04
N GLN A 86 -4.28 3.86 -23.09
CA GLN A 86 -4.52 5.28 -22.85
C GLN A 86 -4.91 5.55 -21.39
N ASN A 87 -5.55 4.59 -20.74
CA ASN A 87 -6.19 4.73 -19.43
C ASN A 87 -5.79 3.57 -18.51
N PRO A 88 -4.58 3.56 -17.93
CA PRO A 88 -4.10 2.44 -17.08
C PRO A 88 -5.02 2.09 -15.92
N GLN A 89 -5.79 3.05 -15.41
CA GLN A 89 -6.75 2.84 -14.33
C GLN A 89 -7.95 1.93 -14.71
N VAL A 90 -8.14 1.62 -16.00
CA VAL A 90 -9.10 0.60 -16.48
C VAL A 90 -8.90 -0.73 -15.78
N ILE A 91 -7.65 -1.07 -15.46
CA ILE A 91 -7.28 -2.33 -14.86
C ILE A 91 -7.95 -2.55 -13.49
N PHE A 92 -8.29 -1.47 -12.78
CA PHE A 92 -9.02 -1.55 -11.50
C PHE A 92 -10.23 -2.46 -11.61
N TYR A 93 -11.06 -2.26 -12.63
CA TYR A 93 -12.30 -3.00 -12.82
C TYR A 93 -12.10 -4.50 -13.06
N ALA A 94 -11.04 -4.87 -13.78
CA ALA A 94 -10.68 -6.27 -14.01
C ALA A 94 -10.09 -6.93 -12.73
N LEU A 95 -9.29 -6.17 -11.97
CA LEU A 95 -8.69 -6.67 -10.72
C LEU A 95 -9.74 -6.95 -9.65
N VAL A 96 -10.75 -6.09 -9.52
CA VAL A 96 -11.79 -6.23 -8.49
C VAL A 96 -13.00 -7.03 -8.95
N GLY A 97 -13.05 -7.40 -10.22
CA GLY A 97 -14.08 -8.24 -10.80
C GLY A 97 -13.87 -9.73 -10.51
N GLU A 98 -14.55 -10.58 -11.25
CA GLU A 98 -14.43 -12.03 -11.11
C GLU A 98 -13.71 -12.63 -12.33
N GLY A 99 -12.65 -13.41 -12.10
CA GLY A 99 -11.88 -14.05 -13.16
C GLY A 99 -11.25 -13.06 -14.15
N GLY A 100 -10.90 -11.86 -13.71
CA GLY A 100 -10.32 -10.82 -14.57
C GLY A 100 -11.35 -10.08 -15.43
N THR A 101 -12.64 -10.28 -15.15
CA THR A 101 -13.75 -9.64 -15.87
C THR A 101 -14.49 -8.69 -14.92
N THR A 102 -14.84 -7.50 -15.41
CA THR A 102 -15.62 -6.52 -14.64
C THR A 102 -16.98 -7.07 -14.25
N THR A 103 -17.29 -7.04 -12.96
CA THR A 103 -18.62 -7.35 -12.44
C THR A 103 -19.12 -6.22 -11.55
N ALA A 104 -20.42 -5.97 -11.57
CA ALA A 104 -21.05 -4.93 -10.72
C ALA A 104 -20.85 -5.24 -9.24
N ASP A 105 -21.03 -6.50 -8.86
CA ASP A 105 -20.83 -7.01 -7.51
C ASP A 105 -19.38 -6.85 -7.03
N GLY A 106 -18.41 -7.34 -7.79
CA GLY A 106 -16.99 -7.21 -7.44
C GLY A 106 -16.57 -5.75 -7.30
N THR A 107 -17.00 -4.90 -8.26
CA THR A 107 -16.70 -3.47 -8.22
C THR A 107 -17.31 -2.79 -7.00
N SER A 108 -18.58 -3.06 -6.68
CA SER A 108 -19.23 -2.44 -5.52
C SER A 108 -18.61 -2.84 -4.20
N ARG A 109 -18.25 -4.12 -4.02
CA ARG A 109 -17.55 -4.62 -2.82
C ARG A 109 -16.18 -3.95 -2.65
N ALA A 110 -15.41 -3.87 -3.72
CA ALA A 110 -14.10 -3.23 -3.68
C ALA A 110 -14.21 -1.73 -3.38
N VAL A 111 -15.16 -1.03 -3.99
CA VAL A 111 -15.42 0.39 -3.73
C VAL A 111 -15.83 0.62 -2.28
N ALA A 112 -16.71 -0.22 -1.75
CA ALA A 112 -17.14 -0.16 -0.35
C ALA A 112 -15.96 -0.36 0.62
N SER A 113 -15.14 -1.39 0.41
CA SER A 113 -13.98 -1.65 1.26
C SER A 113 -12.90 -0.58 1.10
N LEU A 114 -12.45 -0.30 -0.14
CA LEU A 114 -11.29 0.55 -0.41
C LEU A 114 -11.56 2.04 -0.17
N PHE A 115 -12.72 2.53 -0.60
CA PHE A 115 -13.01 3.98 -0.60
C PHE A 115 -14.05 4.41 0.45
N MET A 116 -14.80 3.46 1.01
CA MET A 116 -15.80 3.75 2.04
C MET A 116 -15.48 3.13 3.40
N GLY A 117 -14.53 2.18 3.46
CA GLY A 117 -14.15 1.51 4.69
C GLY A 117 -15.21 0.54 5.21
N VAL A 118 -16.02 -0.05 4.33
CA VAL A 118 -17.17 -0.88 4.68
C VAL A 118 -17.07 -2.26 4.06
N GLN A 119 -17.18 -3.30 4.87
CA GLN A 119 -17.23 -4.69 4.43
C GLN A 119 -18.68 -5.10 4.12
N MET A 120 -18.94 -5.46 2.87
CA MET A 120 -20.29 -5.84 2.39
C MET A 120 -20.35 -7.26 1.80
N GLN A 121 -19.36 -8.11 2.09
CA GLN A 121 -19.27 -9.45 1.48
C GLN A 121 -20.46 -10.33 1.85
N CYS A 122 -20.91 -10.33 3.11
CA CYS A 122 -22.06 -11.12 3.57
C CYS A 122 -23.38 -10.58 2.99
N ALA A 123 -23.49 -9.26 2.83
CA ALA A 123 -24.68 -8.60 2.30
C ALA A 123 -24.94 -8.93 0.81
N ARG A 124 -24.01 -9.56 0.13
CA ARG A 124 -24.19 -10.09 -1.24
C ARG A 124 -25.30 -11.13 -1.33
N CYS A 125 -25.35 -12.08 -0.39
CA CYS A 125 -26.22 -13.25 -0.46
C CYS A 125 -27.48 -13.11 0.41
N HIS A 126 -27.38 -12.43 1.53
CA HIS A 126 -28.43 -12.19 2.54
C HIS A 126 -28.07 -10.97 3.36
N ASP A 127 -28.97 -10.46 4.17
CA ASP A 127 -28.63 -9.38 5.12
C ASP A 127 -27.50 -9.85 6.04
N ASP A 128 -26.50 -8.99 6.27
CA ASP A 128 -25.31 -9.35 7.07
C ASP A 128 -25.71 -9.60 8.54
N PRO A 129 -25.49 -10.79 9.11
CA PRO A 129 -25.91 -11.11 10.46
C PRO A 129 -25.07 -10.45 11.55
N TYR A 130 -23.93 -9.89 11.21
CA TYR A 130 -22.96 -9.30 12.15
C TYR A 130 -22.79 -7.80 11.96
N ARG A 131 -23.20 -7.28 10.79
CA ARG A 131 -23.11 -5.88 10.41
C ARG A 131 -24.50 -5.42 9.95
N ASP A 132 -24.80 -4.18 10.21
CA ASP A 132 -26.08 -3.60 9.82
C ASP A 132 -26.10 -3.20 8.33
N TRP A 133 -25.78 -4.17 7.45
CA TRP A 133 -25.82 -4.02 6.00
C TRP A 133 -26.83 -5.00 5.39
N SER A 134 -27.80 -4.45 4.67
CA SER A 134 -28.81 -5.26 3.99
C SER A 134 -28.37 -5.69 2.60
N GLN A 135 -28.95 -6.79 2.11
CA GLN A 135 -28.77 -7.22 0.74
C GLN A 135 -29.23 -6.16 -0.27
N GLU A 136 -30.31 -5.41 0.05
CA GLU A 136 -30.78 -4.32 -0.79
C GLU A 136 -29.74 -3.18 -0.89
N GLU A 137 -29.07 -2.81 0.21
CA GLU A 137 -28.01 -1.80 0.19
C GLU A 137 -26.82 -2.24 -0.67
N HIS A 138 -26.40 -3.52 -0.57
CA HIS A 138 -25.33 -4.06 -1.39
C HIS A 138 -25.66 -3.98 -2.90
N TRP A 139 -26.83 -4.49 -3.30
CA TRP A 139 -27.22 -4.49 -4.71
C TRP A 139 -27.63 -3.11 -5.21
N GLY A 140 -28.14 -2.24 -4.34
CA GLY A 140 -28.36 -0.83 -4.64
C GLY A 140 -27.08 -0.10 -5.01
N LEU A 141 -25.98 -0.37 -4.30
CA LEU A 141 -24.65 0.13 -4.62
C LEU A 141 -24.15 -0.48 -5.94
N ALA A 142 -24.30 -1.80 -6.14
CA ALA A 142 -23.88 -2.49 -7.34
C ALA A 142 -24.60 -1.99 -8.61
N ALA A 143 -25.83 -1.50 -8.49
CA ALA A 143 -26.62 -1.01 -9.62
C ALA A 143 -25.99 0.20 -10.33
N PHE A 144 -25.14 1.00 -9.66
CA PHE A 144 -24.37 2.07 -10.31
C PHE A 144 -23.36 1.54 -11.32
N PHE A 145 -22.88 0.30 -11.14
CA PHE A 145 -21.87 -0.36 -11.97
C PHE A 145 -22.46 -1.39 -12.93
N GLY A 146 -23.77 -1.65 -12.85
CA GLY A 146 -24.45 -2.74 -13.57
C GLY A 146 -24.32 -2.69 -15.09
N ARG A 147 -24.07 -1.53 -15.68
CA ARG A 147 -23.88 -1.37 -17.13
C ARG A 147 -22.42 -1.33 -17.58
N SER A 148 -21.49 -1.57 -16.68
CA SER A 148 -20.05 -1.65 -16.98
C SER A 148 -19.65 -3.08 -17.38
N GLN A 149 -18.89 -3.21 -18.46
CA GLN A 149 -18.30 -4.46 -18.93
C GLN A 149 -16.86 -4.20 -19.34
N GLY A 150 -15.96 -5.08 -18.97
CA GLY A 150 -14.56 -4.95 -19.34
C GLY A 150 -13.72 -6.10 -18.83
N ASP A 151 -12.46 -6.03 -19.19
CA ASP A 151 -11.40 -6.96 -18.83
C ASP A 151 -10.09 -6.19 -18.61
N PHE A 152 -8.95 -6.90 -18.62
CA PHE A 152 -7.63 -6.31 -18.50
C PHE A 152 -7.21 -5.44 -19.71
N THR A 153 -8.00 -5.32 -20.75
CA THR A 153 -7.68 -4.54 -21.94
C THR A 153 -8.47 -3.28 -22.08
N LYS A 154 -9.76 -3.29 -21.67
CA LYS A 154 -10.68 -2.17 -21.82
C LYS A 154 -11.86 -2.24 -20.87
N ILE A 155 -12.53 -1.10 -20.70
CA ILE A 155 -13.85 -1.00 -20.08
C ILE A 155 -14.81 -0.24 -20.99
N GLU A 156 -16.02 -0.77 -21.16
CA GLU A 156 -17.13 -0.19 -21.90
C GLU A 156 -18.35 -0.01 -20.99
N VAL A 157 -19.21 0.91 -21.35
CA VAL A 157 -20.48 1.18 -20.64
C VAL A 157 -21.65 0.97 -21.58
N GLY A 158 -22.78 0.53 -21.05
CA GLY A 158 -23.97 0.21 -21.84
C GLY A 158 -24.06 -1.27 -22.25
N LYS A 159 -23.06 -2.09 -21.92
CA LYS A 159 -22.95 -3.52 -22.29
C LYS A 159 -22.88 -4.48 -21.10
N GLY A 160 -22.97 -3.98 -19.86
CA GLY A 160 -22.91 -4.81 -18.65
C GLY A 160 -24.13 -5.70 -18.44
N ALA A 161 -24.17 -6.39 -17.31
CA ALA A 161 -25.25 -7.34 -16.95
C ALA A 161 -26.63 -6.69 -16.82
N SER A 162 -26.68 -5.40 -16.45
CA SER A 162 -27.92 -4.64 -16.33
C SER A 162 -28.40 -4.16 -17.71
N LYS A 163 -29.68 -4.41 -18.01
CA LYS A 163 -30.35 -3.91 -19.23
C LYS A 163 -30.86 -2.49 -19.06
N THR A 164 -31.32 -2.15 -17.87
CA THR A 164 -31.91 -0.83 -17.52
C THR A 164 -30.90 -0.05 -16.67
N PRO A 165 -30.61 1.21 -17.01
CA PRO A 165 -29.76 2.05 -16.16
C PRO A 165 -30.32 2.15 -14.74
N GLY A 166 -29.45 1.96 -13.75
CA GLY A 166 -29.83 2.05 -12.34
C GLY A 166 -30.66 0.88 -11.79
N GLU A 167 -30.79 -0.21 -12.53
CA GLU A 167 -31.44 -1.43 -12.04
C GLU A 167 -30.50 -2.62 -12.18
N ILE A 168 -30.53 -3.52 -11.22
CA ILE A 168 -29.78 -4.78 -11.26
C ILE A 168 -30.63 -5.90 -10.68
N SER A 169 -30.58 -7.07 -11.30
CA SER A 169 -31.27 -8.27 -10.75
C SER A 169 -30.27 -9.05 -9.91
N ILE A 170 -30.70 -9.47 -8.72
CA ILE A 170 -29.92 -10.35 -7.84
C ILE A 170 -29.66 -11.68 -8.57
N PRO A 171 -28.40 -12.04 -8.86
CA PRO A 171 -28.10 -13.24 -9.63
C PRO A 171 -28.19 -14.51 -8.79
N GLY A 172 -28.32 -15.66 -9.49
CA GLY A 172 -28.06 -16.98 -8.92
C GLY A 172 -29.18 -17.52 -8.03
N SER A 173 -29.43 -18.82 -8.09
CA SER A 173 -30.48 -19.49 -7.30
C SER A 173 -30.11 -19.70 -5.83
N ALA A 174 -28.83 -19.52 -5.47
CA ALA A 174 -28.34 -19.70 -4.10
C ALA A 174 -28.49 -18.45 -3.21
N PHE A 175 -28.80 -17.30 -3.80
CA PHE A 175 -28.97 -16.05 -3.05
C PHE A 175 -30.42 -15.88 -2.57
N ARG A 176 -30.55 -15.34 -1.36
CA ARG A 176 -31.87 -14.87 -0.91
C ARG A 176 -32.38 -13.80 -1.89
N ASN A 177 -33.67 -13.80 -2.17
CA ASN A 177 -34.30 -12.84 -3.11
C ASN A 177 -33.75 -12.90 -4.55
N SER A 178 -33.21 -14.04 -5.00
CA SER A 178 -32.77 -14.24 -6.39
C SER A 178 -33.87 -13.84 -7.40
N GLY A 179 -33.44 -13.12 -8.45
CA GLY A 179 -34.35 -12.60 -9.49
C GLY A 179 -35.03 -11.28 -9.12
N GLN A 180 -34.94 -10.83 -7.87
CA GLN A 180 -35.47 -9.51 -7.50
C GLN A 180 -34.63 -8.41 -8.18
N THR A 181 -35.29 -7.41 -8.73
CA THR A 181 -34.68 -6.21 -9.30
C THR A 181 -34.51 -5.13 -8.23
N ILE A 182 -33.29 -4.69 -8.02
CA ILE A 182 -32.93 -3.64 -7.08
C ILE A 182 -32.55 -2.37 -7.86
N ARG A 183 -32.99 -1.22 -7.36
CA ARG A 183 -32.66 0.10 -7.92
C ARG A 183 -31.41 0.68 -7.26
N ALA A 184 -30.69 1.49 -8.04
CA ALA A 184 -29.51 2.21 -7.55
C ALA A 184 -29.86 3.06 -6.33
N ALA A 185 -29.08 2.88 -5.28
CA ALA A 185 -29.21 3.61 -4.03
C ALA A 185 -27.83 3.89 -3.43
N PHE A 186 -27.64 5.09 -2.90
CA PHE A 186 -26.45 5.43 -2.14
C PHE A 186 -26.49 4.74 -0.77
N LEU A 187 -25.35 4.27 -0.32
CA LEU A 187 -25.22 3.59 0.97
C LEU A 187 -25.64 4.53 2.12
N ARG A 188 -26.60 4.08 2.94
CA ARG A 188 -27.24 4.91 3.98
C ARG A 188 -27.84 6.22 3.43
N GLY A 189 -28.13 6.25 2.14
CA GLY A 189 -28.77 7.36 1.43
C GLY A 189 -30.08 6.95 0.80
N GLY A 190 -30.70 7.85 0.06
CA GLY A 190 -31.89 7.58 -0.70
C GLY A 190 -31.64 6.83 -2.00
N ARG A 191 -32.73 6.32 -2.62
CA ARG A 191 -32.69 5.81 -3.99
C ARG A 191 -32.23 6.91 -4.94
N TYR A 192 -31.41 6.53 -5.92
CA TYR A 192 -30.97 7.45 -6.95
C TYR A 192 -32.01 7.54 -8.05
N GLU A 193 -32.48 8.76 -8.34
CA GLU A 193 -33.39 9.03 -9.45
C GLU A 193 -32.60 9.09 -10.76
N VAL A 194 -32.81 8.11 -11.65
CA VAL A 194 -32.13 8.02 -12.94
C VAL A 194 -32.63 9.08 -13.89
N THR A 195 -31.82 10.05 -14.25
CA THR A 195 -32.17 11.18 -15.13
C THR A 195 -31.71 10.96 -16.59
N GLY A 196 -31.88 9.74 -17.12
CA GLY A 196 -31.63 9.44 -18.53
C GLY A 196 -30.18 9.11 -18.91
N ALA A 197 -29.26 9.08 -17.95
CA ALA A 197 -27.87 8.72 -18.23
C ALA A 197 -27.70 7.18 -18.25
N ASP A 198 -27.00 6.66 -19.26
CA ASP A 198 -26.64 5.24 -19.34
C ASP A 198 -25.52 4.86 -18.35
N ASP A 199 -24.64 5.80 -18.05
CA ASP A 199 -23.52 5.63 -17.14
C ASP A 199 -23.80 6.36 -15.82
N LEU A 200 -24.04 5.63 -14.76
CA LEU A 200 -24.31 6.18 -13.42
C LEU A 200 -23.05 6.34 -12.56
N ARG A 201 -21.90 5.86 -13.02
CA ARG A 201 -20.64 5.95 -12.28
C ARG A 201 -20.21 7.39 -11.98
N PRO A 202 -20.41 8.37 -12.89
CA PRO A 202 -20.14 9.78 -12.55
C PRO A 202 -20.95 10.30 -11.38
N ALA A 203 -22.26 10.01 -11.35
CA ALA A 203 -23.14 10.43 -10.25
C ALA A 203 -22.72 9.77 -8.91
N PHE A 204 -22.34 8.49 -8.96
CA PHE A 204 -21.81 7.80 -7.80
C PHE A 204 -20.47 8.41 -7.34
N ALA A 205 -19.56 8.69 -8.26
CA ALA A 205 -18.28 9.29 -7.95
C ALA A 205 -18.45 10.70 -7.35
N ASP A 206 -19.36 11.51 -7.86
CA ASP A 206 -19.71 12.82 -7.31
C ASP A 206 -20.21 12.73 -5.88
N TRP A 207 -21.14 11.81 -5.60
CA TRP A 207 -21.63 11.56 -4.25
C TRP A 207 -20.51 11.09 -3.31
N LEU A 208 -19.70 10.13 -3.75
CA LEU A 208 -18.65 9.55 -2.92
C LEU A 208 -17.59 10.58 -2.55
N THR A 209 -17.14 11.37 -3.52
CA THR A 209 -16.04 12.34 -3.33
C THR A 209 -16.50 13.71 -2.83
N ALA A 210 -17.79 13.87 -2.53
CA ALA A 210 -18.30 15.11 -1.93
C ALA A 210 -17.69 15.35 -0.55
N ALA A 211 -17.32 16.58 -0.22
CA ALA A 211 -16.69 16.95 1.05
C ALA A 211 -17.49 16.52 2.29
N GLY A 212 -18.81 16.46 2.19
CA GLY A 212 -19.71 16.01 3.25
C GLY A 212 -19.95 14.50 3.29
N ASN A 213 -19.34 13.69 2.41
CA ASN A 213 -19.53 12.25 2.42
C ASN A 213 -18.96 11.63 3.69
N ARG A 214 -19.79 10.88 4.42
CA ARG A 214 -19.43 10.32 5.73
C ARG A 214 -18.43 9.17 5.67
N PHE A 215 -18.20 8.57 4.51
CA PHE A 215 -17.37 7.39 4.31
C PHE A 215 -15.99 7.74 3.75
N PHE A 216 -15.94 8.62 2.75
CA PHE A 216 -14.76 8.81 1.90
C PHE A 216 -13.53 9.32 2.67
N SER A 217 -13.70 10.42 3.40
CA SER A 217 -12.59 11.01 4.18
C SER A 217 -12.13 10.09 5.31
N PRO A 218 -13.03 9.53 6.17
CA PRO A 218 -12.62 8.61 7.24
C PRO A 218 -11.92 7.35 6.72
N SER A 219 -12.37 6.78 5.60
CA SER A 219 -11.76 5.59 5.00
C SER A 219 -10.28 5.82 4.65
N LEU A 220 -9.96 6.90 3.92
CA LEU A 220 -8.56 7.17 3.58
C LEU A 220 -7.73 7.56 4.81
N VAL A 221 -8.26 8.40 5.68
CA VAL A 221 -7.58 8.78 6.92
C VAL A 221 -7.18 7.53 7.71
N ASN A 222 -8.10 6.56 7.84
CA ASN A 222 -7.82 5.32 8.55
C ASN A 222 -6.76 4.45 7.85
N ARG A 223 -6.77 4.39 6.51
CA ARG A 223 -5.77 3.66 5.73
C ARG A 223 -4.39 4.31 5.81
N VAL A 224 -4.30 5.64 5.75
CA VAL A 224 -3.02 6.36 5.91
C VAL A 224 -2.52 6.23 7.36
N TRP A 225 -3.43 6.27 8.34
CA TRP A 225 -3.08 5.99 9.72
C TRP A 225 -2.54 4.57 9.89
N PHE A 226 -3.23 3.55 9.36
CA PHE A 226 -2.75 2.17 9.35
C PHE A 226 -1.38 2.04 8.66
N TYR A 227 -1.22 2.68 7.50
CA TYR A 227 0.05 2.70 6.77
C TYR A 227 1.21 3.22 7.62
N LEU A 228 0.97 4.22 8.49
CA LEU A 228 2.01 4.79 9.36
C LEU A 228 2.18 4.04 10.68
N PHE A 229 1.09 3.54 11.26
CA PHE A 229 1.08 3.00 12.63
C PHE A 229 0.79 1.49 12.70
N SER A 230 0.71 0.79 11.58
CA SER A 230 0.43 -0.66 11.46
C SER A 230 -0.88 -1.12 12.11
N ARG A 231 -1.72 -0.19 12.55
CA ARG A 231 -3.06 -0.42 13.10
C ARG A 231 -3.95 0.77 12.78
N GLY A 232 -5.16 0.53 12.32
CA GLY A 232 -6.14 1.58 12.09
C GLY A 232 -6.69 2.18 13.38
N ILE A 233 -7.21 3.40 13.31
CA ILE A 233 -8.06 3.99 14.37
C ILE A 233 -9.36 3.19 14.46
N VAL A 234 -9.87 2.71 13.32
CA VAL A 234 -10.83 1.61 13.20
C VAL A 234 -10.05 0.40 12.71
N ASN A 235 -10.17 -0.74 13.38
CA ASN A 235 -9.45 -1.97 13.03
C ASN A 235 -10.38 -3.18 13.16
N PRO A 236 -10.57 -4.00 12.10
CA PRO A 236 -9.96 -3.91 10.75
C PRO A 236 -10.20 -2.59 10.04
N ILE A 237 -9.32 -2.23 9.08
CA ILE A 237 -9.27 -0.88 8.49
C ILE A 237 -10.48 -0.53 7.61
N ASP A 238 -11.25 -1.51 7.20
CA ASP A 238 -12.44 -1.40 6.37
C ASP A 238 -13.72 -1.91 7.07
N ASP A 239 -13.71 -1.98 8.42
CA ASP A 239 -14.87 -2.43 9.20
C ASP A 239 -15.50 -1.27 10.01
N PHE A 240 -15.86 -0.18 9.31
CA PHE A 240 -16.58 0.94 9.91
C PHE A 240 -18.03 0.57 10.16
N ARG A 241 -18.39 0.37 11.43
CA ARG A 241 -19.76 0.03 11.89
C ARG A 241 -19.96 0.46 13.33
N ASP A 242 -21.22 0.53 13.77
CA ASP A 242 -21.56 0.99 15.11
C ASP A 242 -20.97 0.11 16.22
N LEU A 243 -20.85 -1.21 15.98
CA LEU A 243 -20.24 -2.17 16.91
C LEU A 243 -18.70 -2.19 16.88
N ASN A 244 -18.07 -1.47 15.96
CA ASN A 244 -16.63 -1.30 15.86
C ASN A 244 -16.27 0.19 15.79
N PRO A 245 -16.51 0.97 16.86
CA PRO A 245 -16.26 2.40 16.85
C PRO A 245 -14.77 2.70 16.77
N PRO A 246 -14.38 3.87 16.24
CA PRO A 246 -13.00 4.32 16.27
C PRO A 246 -12.43 4.32 17.69
N SER A 247 -11.23 3.79 17.90
CA SER A 247 -10.52 3.83 19.19
C SER A 247 -10.33 5.26 19.72
N HIS A 248 -10.23 6.22 18.80
CA HIS A 248 -10.06 7.66 19.08
C HIS A 248 -11.05 8.49 18.24
N PRO A 249 -12.36 8.55 18.62
CA PRO A 249 -13.40 9.18 17.79
C PRO A 249 -13.16 10.67 17.53
N GLY A 250 -12.63 11.40 18.51
CA GLY A 250 -12.27 12.82 18.34
C GLY A 250 -11.18 13.04 17.31
N LEU A 251 -10.15 12.19 17.33
CA LEU A 251 -9.05 12.22 16.36
C LEU A 251 -9.54 11.89 14.95
N MET A 252 -10.35 10.84 14.79
CA MET A 252 -10.91 10.46 13.50
C MET A 252 -11.71 11.62 12.88
N ARG A 253 -12.61 12.26 13.67
CA ARG A 253 -13.38 13.42 13.19
C ARG A 253 -12.50 14.60 12.78
N MET A 254 -11.50 14.93 13.61
CA MET A 254 -10.59 16.04 13.33
C MET A 254 -9.78 15.81 12.05
N LEU A 255 -9.15 14.63 11.91
CA LEU A 255 -8.37 14.30 10.73
C LEU A 255 -9.22 14.21 9.46
N SER A 256 -10.42 13.67 9.56
CA SER A 256 -11.34 13.59 8.42
C SER A 256 -11.81 14.97 7.95
N ALA A 257 -12.09 15.88 8.89
CA ALA A 257 -12.45 17.26 8.58
C ALA A 257 -11.26 18.04 7.97
N GLU A 258 -10.07 17.88 8.52
CA GLU A 258 -8.84 18.49 8.00
C GLU A 258 -8.53 17.99 6.58
N PHE A 259 -8.64 16.68 6.34
CA PHE A 259 -8.39 16.09 5.04
C PHE A 259 -9.41 16.56 3.98
N SER A 260 -10.71 16.58 4.30
CA SER A 260 -11.71 17.13 3.37
C SER A 260 -11.56 18.64 3.17
N GLY A 261 -11.19 19.38 4.20
CA GLY A 261 -10.94 20.82 4.13
C GLY A 261 -9.71 21.20 3.30
N SER A 262 -8.75 20.29 3.14
CA SER A 262 -7.57 20.47 2.29
C SER A 262 -7.77 20.02 0.83
N ASP A 263 -9.02 19.91 0.36
CA ASP A 263 -9.37 19.34 -0.96
C ASP A 263 -8.81 17.91 -1.14
N PHE A 264 -8.83 17.13 -0.09
CA PHE A 264 -8.33 15.75 -0.08
C PHE A 264 -6.85 15.62 -0.51
N ASP A 265 -6.01 16.57 -0.06
CA ASP A 265 -4.56 16.53 -0.28
C ASP A 265 -3.90 15.48 0.61
N ILE A 266 -3.45 14.39 -0.02
CA ILE A 266 -2.76 13.29 0.67
C ILE A 266 -1.44 13.75 1.28
N LYS A 267 -0.67 14.63 0.60
CA LYS A 267 0.60 15.13 1.13
C LYS A 267 0.37 15.97 2.38
N HIS A 268 -0.71 16.76 2.41
CA HIS A 268 -1.11 17.49 3.60
C HIS A 268 -1.45 16.56 4.76
N LEU A 269 -2.21 15.47 4.51
CA LEU A 269 -2.53 14.47 5.53
C LEU A 269 -1.26 13.83 6.10
N PHE A 270 -0.33 13.38 5.25
CA PHE A 270 0.96 12.83 5.70
C PHE A 270 1.77 13.86 6.50
N ARG A 271 1.81 15.11 6.06
CA ARG A 271 2.48 16.20 6.79
C ARG A 271 1.91 16.35 8.20
N CYS A 272 0.59 16.36 8.34
CA CYS A 272 -0.07 16.43 9.65
C CYS A 272 0.30 15.27 10.54
N LEU A 273 0.26 14.05 10.03
CA LEU A 273 0.53 12.84 10.79
C LEU A 273 2.00 12.70 11.17
N CYS A 274 2.93 12.90 10.24
CA CYS A 274 4.37 12.79 10.49
C CYS A 274 4.91 13.87 11.45
N ASN A 275 4.28 15.04 11.49
CA ASN A 275 4.60 16.09 12.47
C ASN A 275 3.93 15.87 13.84
N SER A 276 3.11 14.81 14.00
CA SER A 276 2.45 14.53 15.28
C SER A 276 3.43 13.92 16.29
N GLN A 277 3.17 14.18 17.58
CA GLN A 277 3.93 13.54 18.66
C GLN A 277 3.77 12.01 18.66
N ALA A 278 2.65 11.49 18.15
CA ALA A 278 2.43 10.05 18.02
C ALA A 278 3.44 9.40 17.08
N TYR A 279 3.67 10.01 15.90
CA TYR A 279 4.61 9.49 14.91
C TYR A 279 6.08 9.59 15.36
N GLN A 280 6.40 10.57 16.21
CA GLN A 280 7.75 10.82 16.72
C GLN A 280 8.08 10.03 18.00
N ARG A 281 7.21 9.10 18.40
CA ARG A 281 7.48 8.23 19.55
C ARG A 281 8.53 7.18 19.20
N THR A 282 9.29 6.76 20.22
CA THR A 282 10.24 5.65 20.08
C THR A 282 9.52 4.32 19.85
N SER A 283 10.14 3.44 19.07
CA SER A 283 9.77 2.02 18.97
C SER A 283 10.43 1.16 20.05
N ARG A 284 11.42 1.69 20.77
CA ARG A 284 12.13 0.97 21.84
C ARG A 284 11.16 0.70 23.00
N PHE A 285 11.28 -0.48 23.59
CA PHE A 285 10.55 -0.90 24.76
C PHE A 285 11.55 -1.17 25.88
N GLU A 286 11.34 -0.60 27.06
CA GLU A 286 12.15 -0.92 28.22
C GLU A 286 11.80 -2.34 28.71
N LEU A 287 12.81 -3.19 28.82
CA LEU A 287 12.68 -4.55 29.32
C LEU A 287 12.20 -4.50 30.78
N GLY A 288 11.03 -5.02 31.08
CA GLY A 288 10.49 -5.11 32.44
C GLY A 288 9.00 -4.76 32.58
N GLY A 289 8.34 -4.25 31.52
CA GLY A 289 6.90 -4.01 31.54
C GLY A 289 6.08 -5.29 31.36
N ASP A 290 4.88 -5.36 31.96
CA ASP A 290 3.91 -6.44 31.77
C ASP A 290 3.47 -6.51 30.28
N ASP A 291 3.20 -7.71 29.75
CA ASP A 291 2.66 -7.89 28.40
C ASP A 291 1.32 -7.17 28.18
N ARG A 292 0.54 -6.96 29.25
CA ARG A 292 -0.68 -6.15 29.19
C ARG A 292 -0.39 -4.69 28.87
N ASP A 293 0.69 -4.13 29.40
CA ASP A 293 1.11 -2.75 29.13
C ASP A 293 1.57 -2.61 27.67
N ARG A 294 2.17 -3.66 27.10
CA ARG A 294 2.55 -3.69 25.67
C ARG A 294 1.32 -3.62 24.77
N GLY A 295 0.29 -4.41 25.07
CA GLY A 295 -0.97 -4.40 24.33
C GLY A 295 -1.68 -3.04 24.41
N ALA A 296 -1.76 -2.46 25.60
CA ALA A 296 -2.36 -1.14 25.82
C ALA A 296 -1.60 -0.03 25.10
N LEU A 297 -0.27 -0.03 25.10
CA LEU A 297 0.55 0.93 24.37
C LEU A 297 0.39 0.82 22.86
N THR A 298 0.21 -0.37 22.33
CA THR A 298 -0.02 -0.59 20.91
C THR A 298 -1.41 -0.07 20.49
N THR A 299 -2.45 -0.40 21.26
CA THR A 299 -3.83 0.01 20.94
C THR A 299 -4.08 1.49 21.14
N SER A 300 -3.35 2.15 22.04
CA SER A 300 -3.42 3.59 22.31
C SER A 300 -2.43 4.42 21.49
N PHE A 301 -1.67 3.79 20.57
CA PHE A 301 -0.58 4.46 19.84
C PHE A 301 0.44 5.13 20.76
N GLY A 302 0.67 4.53 21.93
CA GLY A 302 1.58 5.03 22.98
C GLY A 302 3.05 4.91 22.59
N ARG A 303 3.38 4.08 21.61
CA ARG A 303 4.72 3.93 21.00
C ARG A 303 4.60 3.73 19.50
N MET A 304 5.70 3.93 18.77
CA MET A 304 5.77 3.61 17.34
C MET A 304 5.93 2.09 17.15
N PRO A 305 5.13 1.42 16.31
CA PRO A 305 5.35 0.02 15.99
C PRO A 305 6.62 -0.14 15.13
N MET A 306 7.30 -1.27 15.29
CA MET A 306 8.30 -1.69 14.30
C MET A 306 7.58 -2.20 13.07
N ARG A 307 8.05 -1.80 11.89
CA ARG A 307 7.48 -2.20 10.61
C ARG A 307 8.56 -2.75 9.71
N LEU A 308 8.25 -3.86 9.05
CA LEU A 308 9.11 -4.37 7.99
C LEU A 308 8.98 -3.50 6.73
N MET A 309 10.07 -3.36 6.02
CA MET A 309 10.02 -2.84 4.66
C MET A 309 9.16 -3.76 3.79
N THR A 310 8.31 -3.18 2.96
CA THR A 310 7.63 -3.96 1.91
C THR A 310 8.64 -4.49 0.91
N ALA A 311 8.27 -5.53 0.16
CA ALA A 311 9.15 -6.08 -0.87
C ALA A 311 9.59 -5.00 -1.89
N ASP A 312 8.72 -4.06 -2.22
CA ASP A 312 9.07 -2.93 -3.09
C ASP A 312 10.09 -1.98 -2.46
N MET A 313 9.93 -1.65 -1.18
CA MET A 313 10.90 -0.80 -0.46
C MET A 313 12.27 -1.47 -0.41
N LEU A 314 12.30 -2.76 -0.06
CA LEU A 314 13.53 -3.54 -0.02
C LEU A 314 14.19 -3.64 -1.40
N TYR A 315 13.41 -3.91 -2.45
CA TYR A 315 13.89 -3.97 -3.83
C TYR A 315 14.53 -2.65 -4.28
N ASP A 316 13.85 -1.54 -4.05
CA ASP A 316 14.35 -0.22 -4.41
C ASP A 316 15.59 0.18 -3.58
N SER A 317 15.60 -0.12 -2.27
CA SER A 317 16.73 0.18 -1.38
C SER A 317 18.00 -0.58 -1.81
N LEU A 318 17.87 -1.88 -2.06
CA LEU A 318 18.98 -2.69 -2.57
C LEU A 318 19.41 -2.21 -3.97
N GLY A 319 18.46 -1.89 -4.83
CA GLY A 319 18.74 -1.34 -6.16
C GLY A 319 19.53 -0.02 -6.12
N GLN A 320 19.22 0.86 -5.17
CA GLN A 320 19.96 2.10 -4.95
C GLN A 320 21.39 1.84 -4.42
N ILE A 321 21.53 0.98 -3.43
CA ILE A 321 22.83 0.62 -2.83
C ILE A 321 23.77 0.02 -3.87
N TYR A 322 23.28 -0.94 -4.66
CA TYR A 322 24.10 -1.62 -5.67
C TYR A 322 24.17 -0.88 -7.02
N GLY A 323 23.38 0.20 -7.18
CA GLY A 323 23.32 0.97 -8.42
C GLY A 323 22.73 0.17 -9.59
N ASP A 324 21.90 -0.81 -9.29
CA ASP A 324 21.23 -1.67 -10.27
C ASP A 324 19.69 -1.42 -10.24
N LYS A 325 19.23 -0.69 -11.25
CA LYS A 325 17.78 -0.38 -11.40
C LYS A 325 16.90 -1.62 -11.63
N LYS A 326 17.51 -2.75 -11.98
CA LYS A 326 16.86 -4.03 -12.20
C LYS A 326 17.63 -5.11 -11.43
N LEU A 327 17.52 -5.06 -10.10
CA LEU A 327 18.15 -6.06 -9.24
C LEU A 327 17.61 -7.47 -9.60
N ASP A 328 18.41 -8.23 -10.31
CA ASP A 328 18.03 -9.57 -10.77
C ASP A 328 18.54 -10.63 -9.79
N LEU A 329 17.66 -11.12 -8.95
CA LEU A 329 17.95 -12.19 -7.99
C LEU A 329 17.61 -13.60 -8.52
N ARG A 330 17.42 -13.79 -9.83
CA ARG A 330 17.07 -15.09 -10.43
C ARG A 330 18.24 -16.09 -10.44
N THR A 331 19.46 -15.63 -10.35
CA THR A 331 20.65 -16.46 -10.60
C THR A 331 21.01 -17.46 -9.50
N LEU A 332 20.20 -17.60 -8.44
CA LEU A 332 20.37 -18.66 -7.44
C LEU A 332 19.53 -19.92 -7.71
N SER A 333 18.74 -19.98 -8.73
CA SER A 333 17.95 -21.15 -9.01
C SER A 333 18.77 -22.24 -9.73
N GLY A 334 19.78 -22.79 -9.02
CA GLY A 334 20.18 -24.18 -9.18
C GLY A 334 19.13 -25.13 -8.63
N ASP A 335 18.03 -24.61 -8.10
CA ASP A 335 16.95 -25.36 -7.54
C ASP A 335 15.88 -25.64 -8.61
N SER A 336 16.08 -26.72 -9.34
CA SER A 336 15.17 -27.28 -10.33
C SER A 336 13.85 -27.81 -9.72
N THR A 337 13.59 -27.61 -8.45
CA THR A 337 12.47 -28.22 -7.72
C THR A 337 11.24 -27.31 -7.60
N VAL A 338 11.34 -26.02 -7.97
CA VAL A 338 10.16 -25.17 -8.11
C VAL A 338 9.84 -24.99 -9.59
N GLY A 339 9.26 -26.01 -10.17
CA GLY A 339 8.80 -26.06 -11.56
C GLY A 339 7.63 -25.14 -11.83
N MET A 340 7.85 -23.82 -11.84
CA MET A 340 6.86 -22.86 -12.30
C MET A 340 7.57 -21.68 -12.93
N ALA A 341 7.55 -21.68 -14.26
CA ALA A 341 8.06 -20.60 -15.07
C ALA A 341 7.31 -19.29 -14.75
N ALA A 342 7.97 -18.41 -13.96
CA ALA A 342 7.66 -16.98 -14.05
C ALA A 342 7.83 -16.57 -15.52
N PRO A 343 7.08 -15.58 -16.03
CA PRO A 343 7.35 -15.03 -17.34
C PRO A 343 8.83 -14.68 -17.40
N VAL A 344 9.53 -15.35 -18.32
CA VAL A 344 10.97 -15.16 -18.52
C VAL A 344 11.20 -13.66 -18.74
N GLY A 345 11.72 -12.96 -17.73
CA GLY A 345 12.13 -11.58 -17.88
C GLY A 345 11.86 -10.57 -16.76
N ASP A 346 10.95 -10.76 -15.79
CA ASP A 346 10.66 -9.75 -14.77
C ASP A 346 11.31 -10.06 -13.41
N SER A 347 12.47 -9.45 -13.16
CA SER A 347 13.24 -9.59 -11.92
C SER A 347 12.49 -9.03 -10.69
N TRP A 348 11.65 -8.01 -10.90
CA TRP A 348 10.83 -7.44 -9.83
C TRP A 348 9.74 -8.41 -9.38
N LEU A 349 9.03 -9.07 -10.31
CA LEU A 349 7.99 -10.02 -9.97
C LEU A 349 8.53 -11.20 -9.18
N GLU A 350 9.72 -11.70 -9.56
CA GLU A 350 10.39 -12.78 -8.82
C GLU A 350 10.78 -12.32 -7.40
N PHE A 351 11.21 -11.06 -7.26
CA PHE A 351 11.49 -10.49 -5.95
C PHE A 351 10.22 -10.40 -5.09
N GLN A 352 9.11 -9.94 -5.65
CA GLN A 352 7.81 -9.91 -4.96
C GLN A 352 7.37 -11.29 -4.51
N ARG A 353 7.56 -12.31 -5.32
CA ARG A 353 7.25 -13.71 -4.93
C ARG A 353 8.07 -14.21 -3.75
N ARG A 354 9.31 -13.74 -3.59
CA ARG A 354 10.20 -14.14 -2.49
C ARG A 354 9.99 -13.35 -1.22
N PHE A 355 9.75 -12.05 -1.34
CA PHE A 355 9.74 -11.10 -0.23
C PHE A 355 8.37 -10.45 0.02
N GLY A 356 7.37 -10.71 -0.83
CA GLY A 356 6.01 -10.21 -0.62
C GLY A 356 5.39 -10.83 0.63
N THR A 357 4.71 -9.99 1.40
CA THR A 357 3.95 -10.38 2.60
C THR A 357 2.53 -9.89 2.44
N ASN A 358 1.56 -10.64 2.96
CA ASN A 358 0.20 -10.13 3.08
C ASN A 358 0.18 -9.06 4.18
N GLU A 359 -0.23 -7.84 3.83
CA GLU A 359 -0.24 -6.69 4.74
C GLU A 359 -1.34 -6.73 5.81
N GLU A 360 -2.13 -7.80 5.92
CA GLU A 360 -3.18 -7.91 6.95
C GLU A 360 -2.60 -7.80 8.36
N ASP A 361 -1.32 -8.12 8.54
CA ASP A 361 -0.60 -7.91 9.80
C ASP A 361 0.82 -7.38 9.53
N ALA A 362 0.94 -6.06 9.35
CA ALA A 362 2.22 -5.39 9.07
C ALA A 362 3.25 -5.53 10.23
N THR A 363 2.84 -6.12 11.35
CA THR A 363 3.69 -6.40 12.50
C THR A 363 4.13 -7.86 12.59
N ASP A 364 3.53 -8.76 11.79
CA ASP A 364 3.95 -10.16 11.74
C ASP A 364 5.25 -10.31 10.93
N PHE A 365 6.26 -10.84 11.59
CA PHE A 365 7.54 -11.15 10.97
C PHE A 365 7.41 -12.43 10.13
N THR A 366 6.91 -12.28 8.90
CA THR A 366 6.67 -13.41 7.99
C THR A 366 7.88 -13.76 7.12
N HIS A 367 9.00 -13.03 7.25
CA HIS A 367 10.23 -13.35 6.54
C HIS A 367 10.87 -14.61 7.14
N GLY A 368 10.78 -15.69 6.40
CA GLY A 368 11.36 -16.98 6.79
C GLY A 368 12.86 -17.06 6.49
N VAL A 369 13.42 -18.21 6.90
CA VAL A 369 14.85 -18.54 6.68
C VAL A 369 15.27 -18.39 5.22
N ALA A 370 14.38 -18.74 4.27
CA ALA A 370 14.71 -18.67 2.83
C ALA A 370 14.97 -17.23 2.34
N GLN A 371 14.23 -16.23 2.83
CA GLN A 371 14.43 -14.83 2.50
C GLN A 371 15.74 -14.32 3.09
N MET A 372 16.04 -14.64 4.34
CA MET A 372 17.29 -14.29 5.00
C MET A 372 18.48 -14.92 4.29
N LEU A 373 18.42 -16.21 3.95
CA LEU A 373 19.48 -16.88 3.20
C LEU A 373 19.69 -16.27 1.81
N THR A 374 18.63 -15.75 1.19
CA THR A 374 18.74 -15.04 -0.09
C THR A 374 19.57 -13.75 0.09
N LEU A 375 19.26 -12.94 1.11
CA LEU A 375 20.03 -11.71 1.38
C LEU A 375 21.49 -12.00 1.70
N ILE A 376 21.75 -13.04 2.49
CA ILE A 376 23.10 -13.41 2.92
C ILE A 376 23.94 -13.95 1.76
N ASN A 377 23.36 -14.82 0.93
CA ASN A 377 24.13 -15.66 0.00
C ASN A 377 24.04 -15.23 -1.47
N HIS A 378 23.16 -14.30 -1.82
CA HIS A 378 22.95 -13.96 -3.22
C HIS A 378 24.17 -13.25 -3.84
N PRO A 379 24.79 -13.80 -4.92
CA PRO A 379 26.03 -13.24 -5.50
C PRO A 379 25.92 -11.76 -5.89
N ARG A 380 24.74 -11.30 -6.30
CA ARG A 380 24.48 -9.89 -6.64
C ARG A 380 24.51 -8.94 -5.44
N LEU A 381 24.37 -9.46 -4.23
CA LEU A 381 24.46 -8.71 -2.98
C LEU A 381 25.85 -8.83 -2.32
N GLN A 382 26.76 -9.57 -2.96
CA GLN A 382 28.17 -9.73 -2.55
C GLN A 382 29.15 -9.00 -3.49
N VAL A 383 28.62 -8.20 -4.43
CA VAL A 383 29.44 -7.42 -5.35
C VAL A 383 29.67 -6.01 -4.81
N ARG A 384 30.65 -5.35 -5.40
CA ARG A 384 30.95 -3.95 -5.10
C ARG A 384 29.74 -3.03 -5.34
N SER A 385 29.47 -2.18 -4.37
CA SER A 385 28.42 -1.17 -4.47
C SER A 385 28.82 -0.03 -5.40
N LYS A 386 28.02 0.21 -6.43
CA LYS A 386 28.23 1.38 -7.31
C LYS A 386 27.95 2.71 -6.61
N ALA A 387 27.07 2.72 -5.61
CA ALA A 387 26.82 3.91 -4.80
C ALA A 387 28.03 4.27 -3.94
N LEU A 388 28.69 3.25 -3.34
CA LEU A 388 29.94 3.45 -2.60
C LEU A 388 31.07 3.91 -3.53
N ASP A 389 31.19 3.34 -4.73
CA ASP A 389 32.17 3.80 -5.73
C ASP A 389 31.92 5.27 -6.13
N ALA A 390 30.68 5.65 -6.31
CA ALA A 390 30.33 7.04 -6.63
C ALA A 390 30.67 8.00 -5.48
N PHE A 391 30.40 7.60 -4.23
CA PHE A 391 30.78 8.38 -3.06
C PHE A 391 32.31 8.57 -2.98
N GLN A 392 33.09 7.49 -3.11
CA GLN A 392 34.54 7.56 -3.04
C GLN A 392 35.19 8.37 -4.19
N LYS A 393 34.54 8.38 -5.37
CA LYS A 393 34.96 9.24 -6.49
C LYS A 393 34.71 10.73 -6.24
N THR A 394 33.60 11.06 -5.58
CA THR A 394 33.24 12.45 -5.28
C THR A 394 33.94 12.99 -4.03
N THR A 395 34.42 12.11 -3.16
CA THR A 395 35.11 12.43 -1.90
C THR A 395 36.37 11.61 -1.75
N PRO A 396 37.42 11.80 -2.62
CA PRO A 396 38.60 10.96 -2.64
C PRO A 396 39.42 11.03 -1.35
N ASP A 397 39.35 12.13 -0.62
CA ASP A 397 40.07 12.37 0.64
C ASP A 397 39.24 11.99 1.88
N ALA A 398 38.10 11.29 1.70
CA ALA A 398 37.30 10.84 2.83
C ALA A 398 38.09 9.86 3.70
N SER A 399 38.10 10.12 5.01
CA SER A 399 38.71 9.19 5.97
C SER A 399 37.90 7.88 6.03
N VAL A 400 38.52 6.84 6.63
CA VAL A 400 37.79 5.57 6.90
C VAL A 400 36.53 5.85 7.70
N ALA A 401 36.59 6.64 8.75
CA ALA A 401 35.47 7.00 9.58
C ALA A 401 34.35 7.73 8.79
N ALA A 402 34.71 8.67 7.90
CA ALA A 402 33.73 9.37 7.07
C ALA A 402 33.05 8.43 6.07
N THR A 403 33.76 7.49 5.48
CA THR A 403 33.19 6.47 4.58
C THR A 403 32.26 5.53 5.33
N LEU A 404 32.62 5.12 6.54
CA LEU A 404 31.77 4.30 7.40
C LEU A 404 30.50 5.04 7.82
N GLU A 405 30.63 6.30 8.23
CA GLU A 405 29.47 7.14 8.55
C GLU A 405 28.50 7.23 7.35
N TRP A 406 29.05 7.42 6.14
CA TRP A 406 28.24 7.44 4.92
C TRP A 406 27.53 6.10 4.68
N LEU A 407 28.19 4.95 4.91
CA LEU A 407 27.57 3.62 4.79
C LEU A 407 26.40 3.45 5.76
N TYR A 408 26.56 3.83 7.03
CA TYR A 408 25.48 3.77 8.02
C TYR A 408 24.30 4.70 7.65
N LEU A 409 24.59 5.93 7.24
CA LEU A 409 23.57 6.87 6.80
C LEU A 409 22.81 6.38 5.56
N SER A 410 23.53 5.77 4.62
CA SER A 410 22.94 5.30 3.35
C SER A 410 22.11 4.02 3.51
N THR A 411 22.39 3.20 4.52
CA THR A 411 21.73 1.92 4.76
C THR A 411 20.72 1.99 5.90
N LEU A 412 21.13 2.53 7.05
CA LEU A 412 20.33 2.54 8.28
C LEU A 412 19.73 3.91 8.61
N SER A 413 19.97 4.94 7.78
CA SER A 413 19.49 6.31 7.98
C SER A 413 19.87 6.94 9.32
N ARG A 414 20.92 6.44 9.96
CA ARG A 414 21.50 6.96 11.20
C ARG A 414 23.04 6.93 11.17
N ARG A 415 23.65 7.68 12.03
CA ARG A 415 25.10 7.57 12.27
C ARG A 415 25.41 6.32 13.10
N PRO A 416 26.61 5.72 12.94
CA PRO A 416 27.09 4.71 13.88
C PRO A 416 27.26 5.33 15.28
N ASP A 417 27.07 4.54 16.31
CA ASP A 417 27.51 4.92 17.65
C ASP A 417 29.04 4.78 17.78
N GLU A 418 29.57 5.23 18.93
CA GLU A 418 31.03 5.25 19.14
C GLU A 418 31.67 3.85 19.06
N LEU A 419 30.98 2.83 19.59
CA LEU A 419 31.46 1.44 19.56
C LEU A 419 31.39 0.86 18.16
N GLU A 420 30.24 1.05 17.48
CA GLU A 420 30.05 0.61 16.09
C GLU A 420 31.10 1.24 15.15
N LEU A 421 31.39 2.52 15.32
CA LEU A 421 32.39 3.22 14.52
C LEU A 421 33.80 2.69 14.80
N GLN A 422 34.15 2.51 16.06
CA GLN A 422 35.45 1.98 16.45
C GLN A 422 35.66 0.58 15.88
N GLU A 423 34.75 -0.35 16.11
CA GLU A 423 34.83 -1.74 15.62
C GLU A 423 34.93 -1.81 14.09
N ALA A 424 34.12 -1.00 13.38
CA ALA A 424 34.16 -0.95 11.94
C ALA A 424 35.49 -0.35 11.41
N CYS A 425 36.03 0.69 12.04
CA CYS A 425 37.33 1.25 11.71
C CYS A 425 38.45 0.19 11.89
N GLU A 426 38.47 -0.48 13.04
CA GLU A 426 39.44 -1.53 13.30
C GLU A 426 39.35 -2.68 12.29
N PHE A 427 38.14 -3.08 11.91
CA PHE A 427 37.93 -4.11 10.88
C PHE A 427 38.51 -3.67 9.53
N VAL A 428 38.19 -2.44 9.08
CA VAL A 428 38.68 -1.90 7.82
C VAL A 428 40.21 -1.75 7.85
N GLU A 429 40.77 -1.30 8.95
CA GLU A 429 42.24 -1.08 9.07
C GLU A 429 43.05 -2.37 9.06
N ARG A 430 42.52 -3.46 9.60
CA ARG A 430 43.19 -4.79 9.60
C ARG A 430 43.31 -5.40 8.21
N LEU A 431 42.43 -5.08 7.28
CA LEU A 431 42.40 -5.68 5.95
C LEU A 431 43.32 -4.90 4.99
N ALA A 432 44.14 -5.62 4.22
CA ALA A 432 45.02 -5.03 3.22
C ALA A 432 44.23 -4.39 2.08
N ASP A 433 43.10 -5.01 1.68
CA ASP A 433 42.20 -4.52 0.65
C ASP A 433 41.06 -3.72 1.30
N LYS A 434 41.23 -2.41 1.39
CA LYS A 434 40.25 -1.50 1.97
C LYS A 434 38.93 -1.53 1.23
N ALA A 435 38.95 -1.74 -0.10
CA ALA A 435 37.75 -1.80 -0.90
C ALA A 435 36.87 -3.00 -0.50
N LYS A 436 37.48 -4.19 -0.36
CA LYS A 436 36.78 -5.37 0.15
C LYS A 436 36.33 -5.23 1.60
N ALA A 437 37.08 -4.50 2.41
CA ALA A 437 36.70 -4.24 3.79
C ALA A 437 35.40 -3.43 3.87
N PHE A 438 35.30 -2.36 3.08
CA PHE A 438 34.04 -1.58 3.01
C PHE A 438 32.87 -2.38 2.43
N ASP A 439 33.08 -3.24 1.43
CA ASP A 439 32.04 -4.13 0.91
C ASP A 439 31.59 -5.13 1.99
N GLY A 440 32.48 -5.61 2.83
CA GLY A 440 32.18 -6.46 3.99
C GLY A 440 31.33 -5.73 5.04
N VAL A 441 31.63 -4.46 5.34
CA VAL A 441 30.79 -3.64 6.24
C VAL A 441 29.42 -3.40 5.63
N LEU A 442 29.33 -3.06 4.35
CA LEU A 442 28.05 -2.89 3.65
C LEU A 442 27.21 -4.16 3.72
N TRP A 443 27.81 -5.31 3.42
CA TRP A 443 27.13 -6.61 3.51
C TRP A 443 26.62 -6.87 4.92
N MET A 444 27.40 -6.58 5.95
CA MET A 444 26.97 -6.71 7.35
C MET A 444 25.78 -5.79 7.64
N LEU A 445 25.81 -4.53 7.18
CA LEU A 445 24.75 -3.56 7.44
C LEU A 445 23.42 -3.96 6.79
N ILE A 446 23.40 -4.42 5.53
CA ILE A 446 22.18 -4.84 4.84
C ILE A 446 21.60 -6.15 5.39
N ASN A 447 22.38 -6.95 6.12
CA ASN A 447 21.95 -8.18 6.77
C ASN A 447 21.55 -7.98 8.25
N ARG A 448 21.58 -6.76 8.76
CA ARG A 448 21.03 -6.44 10.08
C ARG A 448 19.49 -6.39 10.02
N SER A 449 18.85 -6.83 11.10
CA SER A 449 17.39 -6.66 11.25
C SER A 449 16.95 -5.20 11.15
N GLU A 450 17.80 -4.27 11.57
CA GLU A 450 17.58 -2.82 11.49
C GLU A 450 17.44 -2.31 10.04
N PHE A 451 18.09 -2.94 9.07
CA PHE A 451 17.94 -2.58 7.65
C PHE A 451 16.56 -2.97 7.09
N LEU A 452 15.95 -4.00 7.65
CA LEU A 452 14.63 -4.50 7.20
C LEU A 452 13.47 -3.78 7.88
N LEU A 453 13.73 -3.02 8.94
CA LEU A 453 12.77 -2.28 9.75
C LEU A 453 12.77 -0.78 9.39
#